data_1368356f67832f61fc8d048f31fcce24
#
_entry.id   1368356f67832f61fc8d048f31fcce24
#
_cell.length_a   1.000
_cell.length_b   1.000
_cell.length_c   1.000
_cell.angle_alpha   90.00
_cell.angle_beta   90.00
_cell.angle_gamma   90.00
#
_symmetry.space_group_name_H-M   'P 1'
#
loop_
_entity.id
_entity.type
_entity.pdbx_description
1 polymer ?
#
loop_
_entity_poly.entity_id
_entity_poly.type
_entity_poly.pdbx_seq_one_letter_code
_entity_poly.pdbx_strand_id
1 'polypeptide(L)'
;NKYLELTELTNDSKMSIINAFTWVTAAAIYSFETLLDVFTTDIAKTFTQRINGTSAYYANAMLKWQYGDDLIINDEGTAFHYATEDTTKRLITHVSYQEYYNEEFKDNILILKVASGEGRSLSQLSDEELIAARAYLNQIKFAGVKCNVVSRRGDVLVPRLTVYYDGAITKEELYDNIDTALIDFIVNMKFDSLVY
;
A
#
# COMPACT_ATOMS: atom_id res chain seq x y z
N ASN A 1 29.82 -0.76 -21.41
CA ASN A 1 30.91 -0.66 -22.42
C ASN A 1 31.05 -1.94 -23.26
N LYS A 2 29.92 -2.57 -23.55
CA LYS A 2 29.84 -3.77 -24.41
C LYS A 2 30.21 -3.47 -25.89
N TYR A 3 30.24 -2.20 -26.26
CA TYR A 3 30.52 -1.75 -27.62
C TYR A 3 32.02 -1.54 -27.92
N LEU A 4 32.85 -1.44 -26.89
CA LEU A 4 34.30 -1.28 -27.04
C LEU A 4 35.02 -2.59 -27.42
N GLU A 5 34.48 -3.74 -27.04
CA GLU A 5 35.06 -5.06 -27.37
C GLU A 5 34.86 -5.45 -28.84
N LEU A 6 33.84 -4.88 -29.52
CA LEU A 6 33.60 -5.13 -30.95
C LEU A 6 34.52 -4.33 -31.88
N THR A 7 35.16 -3.26 -31.37
CA THR A 7 36.08 -2.45 -32.18
C THR A 7 37.46 -3.09 -32.31
N GLU A 8 37.86 -4.02 -31.43
CA GLU A 8 39.12 -4.74 -31.52
C GLU A 8 39.11 -5.84 -32.61
N LEU A 9 37.95 -6.27 -33.08
CA LEU A 9 37.77 -7.30 -34.10
C LEU A 9 37.73 -6.73 -35.56
N THR A 10 37.78 -5.41 -35.70
CA THR A 10 37.56 -4.77 -36.99
C THR A 10 38.86 -4.14 -37.51
N ASN A 11 39.15 -4.38 -38.80
CA ASN A 11 40.24 -3.74 -39.49
C ASN A 11 40.06 -2.21 -39.44
N ASP A 12 41.13 -1.47 -39.17
CA ASP A 12 41.18 0.00 -38.91
C ASP A 12 40.68 0.87 -40.11
N SER A 13 40.33 0.24 -41.22
CA SER A 13 39.75 0.92 -42.35
C SER A 13 38.31 1.28 -42.15
N LYS A 14 37.98 2.57 -42.09
CA LYS A 14 36.61 3.12 -42.05
C LYS A 14 35.73 2.70 -43.24
N MET A 15 36.34 2.15 -44.29
CA MET A 15 35.71 1.68 -45.50
C MET A 15 35.51 0.16 -45.56
N SER A 16 35.81 -0.54 -44.47
CA SER A 16 35.61 -1.99 -44.38
C SER A 16 34.10 -2.34 -44.41
N ILE A 17 33.72 -3.30 -45.23
CA ILE A 17 32.35 -3.83 -45.29
C ILE A 17 31.91 -4.39 -43.94
N ILE A 18 32.84 -4.95 -43.15
CA ILE A 18 32.60 -5.48 -41.83
C ILE A 18 32.24 -4.34 -40.86
N ASN A 19 32.97 -3.21 -40.89
CA ASN A 19 32.66 -2.04 -40.09
C ASN A 19 31.29 -1.44 -40.43
N ALA A 20 30.95 -1.35 -41.72
CA ALA A 20 29.64 -0.86 -42.14
C ALA A 20 28.52 -1.79 -41.66
N PHE A 21 28.70 -3.10 -41.75
CA PHE A 21 27.72 -4.09 -41.29
C PHE A 21 27.55 -4.03 -39.77
N THR A 22 28.66 -3.98 -39.03
CA THR A 22 28.63 -3.86 -37.56
C THR A 22 27.94 -2.55 -37.09
N TRP A 23 28.24 -1.45 -37.81
CA TRP A 23 27.61 -0.16 -37.51
C TRP A 23 26.09 -0.19 -37.74
N VAL A 24 25.63 -0.76 -38.88
CA VAL A 24 24.20 -0.89 -39.18
C VAL A 24 23.48 -1.77 -38.17
N THR A 25 24.12 -2.88 -37.77
CA THR A 25 23.58 -3.79 -36.77
C THR A 25 23.48 -3.09 -35.36
N ALA A 26 24.56 -2.40 -34.99
CA ALA A 26 24.57 -1.64 -33.72
C ALA A 26 23.50 -0.51 -33.69
N ALA A 27 23.36 0.20 -34.81
CA ALA A 27 22.34 1.23 -34.93
C ALA A 27 20.90 0.66 -34.89
N ALA A 28 20.68 -0.50 -35.46
CA ALA A 28 19.39 -1.21 -35.43
C ALA A 28 19.08 -1.66 -33.97
N ILE A 29 20.05 -2.24 -33.26
CA ILE A 29 19.89 -2.65 -31.88
C ILE A 29 19.59 -1.44 -30.98
N TYR A 30 20.37 -0.36 -31.12
CA TYR A 30 20.15 0.87 -30.37
C TYR A 30 18.76 1.47 -30.60
N SER A 31 18.31 1.50 -31.86
CA SER A 31 16.95 1.96 -32.20
C SER A 31 15.87 1.10 -31.57
N PHE A 32 16.08 -0.22 -31.55
CA PHE A 32 15.15 -1.16 -30.91
C PHE A 32 15.12 -1.00 -29.38
N GLU A 33 16.29 -0.85 -28.73
CA GLU A 33 16.38 -0.60 -27.28
C GLU A 33 15.66 0.71 -26.91
N THR A 34 15.88 1.78 -27.69
CA THR A 34 15.20 3.07 -27.47
C THR A 34 13.68 2.94 -27.60
N LEU A 35 13.22 2.17 -28.57
CA LEU A 35 11.79 1.92 -28.79
C LEU A 35 11.17 1.10 -27.66
N LEU A 36 11.88 0.12 -27.13
CA LEU A 36 11.49 -0.64 -25.93
C LEU A 36 11.40 0.23 -24.68
N ASP A 37 12.34 1.16 -24.50
CA ASP A 37 12.31 2.07 -23.35
C ASP A 37 11.11 3.01 -23.41
N VAL A 38 10.80 3.56 -24.59
CA VAL A 38 9.59 4.36 -24.81
C VAL A 38 8.34 3.53 -24.54
N PHE A 39 8.27 2.31 -25.09
CA PHE A 39 7.13 1.41 -24.92
C PHE A 39 6.91 1.02 -23.46
N THR A 40 7.96 0.68 -22.71
CA THR A 40 7.89 0.38 -21.28
C THR A 40 7.43 1.58 -20.46
N THR A 41 7.89 2.77 -20.82
CA THR A 41 7.47 4.02 -20.17
C THR A 41 5.99 4.31 -20.44
N ASP A 42 5.52 4.14 -21.66
CA ASP A 42 4.11 4.36 -22.02
C ASP A 42 3.18 3.32 -21.40
N ILE A 43 3.62 2.05 -21.32
CA ILE A 43 2.90 1.01 -20.56
C ILE A 43 2.81 1.39 -19.10
N ALA A 44 3.93 1.75 -18.46
CA ALA A 44 3.95 2.14 -17.06
C ALA A 44 3.00 3.33 -16.79
N LYS A 45 3.00 4.35 -17.64
CA LYS A 45 2.05 5.46 -17.57
C LYS A 45 0.60 4.98 -17.69
N THR A 46 0.30 4.13 -18.64
CA THR A 46 -1.06 3.61 -18.88
C THR A 46 -1.55 2.80 -17.68
N PHE A 47 -0.68 1.98 -17.05
CA PHE A 47 -1.03 1.24 -15.85
C PHE A 47 -1.22 2.13 -14.64
N THR A 48 -0.42 3.19 -14.48
CA THR A 48 -0.54 4.15 -13.37
C THR A 48 -1.83 4.97 -13.47
N GLN A 49 -2.30 5.25 -14.68
CA GLN A 49 -3.56 5.97 -14.91
C GLN A 49 -4.81 5.12 -14.70
N ARG A 50 -4.70 3.77 -14.74
CA ARG A 50 -5.81 2.85 -14.48
C ARG A 50 -5.91 2.54 -12.99
N ILE A 51 -6.48 3.47 -12.24
CA ILE A 51 -6.78 3.24 -10.82
C ILE A 51 -8.13 2.52 -10.74
N ASN A 52 -8.12 1.29 -10.25
CA ASN A 52 -9.35 0.56 -9.96
C ASN A 52 -9.87 1.00 -8.59
N GLY A 53 -11.08 1.53 -8.54
CA GLY A 53 -11.75 1.96 -7.29
C GLY A 53 -12.23 0.78 -6.44
N THR A 54 -11.32 -0.16 -6.13
CA THR A 54 -11.60 -1.30 -5.26
C THR A 54 -11.53 -0.90 -3.79
N SER A 55 -12.16 -1.67 -2.90
CA SER A 55 -12.08 -1.45 -1.45
C SER A 55 -10.64 -1.43 -0.94
N ALA A 56 -9.77 -2.26 -1.54
CA ALA A 56 -8.33 -2.27 -1.25
C ALA A 56 -7.62 -0.97 -1.68
N TYR A 57 -8.05 -0.33 -2.76
CA TYR A 57 -7.53 0.98 -3.16
C TYR A 57 -7.75 2.02 -2.07
N TYR A 58 -8.97 2.11 -1.55
CA TYR A 58 -9.29 3.06 -0.49
C TYR A 58 -8.55 2.76 0.81
N ALA A 59 -8.39 1.48 1.17
CA ALA A 59 -7.60 1.09 2.33
C ALA A 59 -6.12 1.53 2.18
N ASN A 60 -5.51 1.26 1.03
CA ASN A 60 -4.14 1.69 0.74
C ASN A 60 -3.99 3.21 0.70
N ALA A 61 -4.99 3.92 0.19
CA ALA A 61 -4.98 5.38 0.19
C ALA A 61 -5.02 5.93 1.62
N MET A 62 -5.84 5.35 2.51
CA MET A 62 -5.88 5.75 3.93
C MET A 62 -4.55 5.50 4.65
N LEU A 63 -3.83 4.41 4.35
CA LEU A 63 -2.48 4.17 4.91
C LEU A 63 -1.44 5.20 4.45
N LYS A 64 -1.66 5.84 3.32
CA LYS A 64 -0.77 6.90 2.78
C LYS A 64 -1.17 8.30 3.22
N TRP A 65 -2.30 8.45 3.90
CA TRP A 65 -2.78 9.75 4.35
C TRP A 65 -1.80 10.42 5.30
N GLN A 66 -1.47 11.68 5.02
CA GLN A 66 -0.62 12.53 5.84
C GLN A 66 -1.48 13.60 6.54
N TYR A 67 -1.45 13.59 7.87
CA TYR A 67 -2.23 14.55 8.66
C TYR A 67 -1.64 15.95 8.55
N GLY A 68 -2.49 16.92 8.22
CA GLY A 68 -2.10 18.34 8.13
C GLY A 68 -1.50 18.76 6.78
N ASP A 69 -1.35 17.84 5.83
CA ASP A 69 -0.85 18.19 4.50
C ASP A 69 -2.00 18.22 3.47
N ASP A 70 -1.94 19.19 2.59
CA ASP A 70 -2.91 19.33 1.50
C ASP A 70 -2.56 18.42 0.33
N LEU A 71 -3.60 17.86 -0.29
CA LEU A 71 -3.47 17.11 -1.54
C LEU A 71 -3.33 18.05 -2.73
N ILE A 72 -2.38 17.73 -3.60
CA ILE A 72 -2.15 18.40 -4.87
C ILE A 72 -2.62 17.47 -5.99
N ILE A 73 -3.35 18.02 -6.95
CA ILE A 73 -3.73 17.30 -8.16
C ILE A 73 -2.57 17.42 -9.15
N ASN A 74 -2.20 16.29 -9.80
CA ASN A 74 -1.21 16.33 -10.88
C ASN A 74 -1.70 17.18 -12.07
N ASP A 75 -0.78 17.60 -12.95
CA ASP A 75 -1.08 18.47 -14.09
C ASP A 75 -2.13 17.87 -15.05
N GLU A 76 -2.26 16.55 -15.06
CA GLU A 76 -3.24 15.82 -15.87
C GLU A 76 -4.63 15.72 -15.21
N GLY A 77 -4.77 16.13 -13.93
CA GLY A 77 -6.03 16.07 -13.18
C GLY A 77 -6.49 14.65 -12.83
N THR A 78 -5.60 13.65 -12.93
CA THR A 78 -5.94 12.23 -12.81
C THR A 78 -5.55 11.60 -11.48
N ALA A 79 -4.60 12.19 -10.75
CA ALA A 79 -4.10 11.62 -9.50
C ALA A 79 -3.81 12.70 -8.45
N PHE A 80 -4.01 12.33 -7.19
CA PHE A 80 -3.65 13.16 -6.04
C PHE A 80 -2.30 12.71 -5.49
N HIS A 81 -1.48 13.66 -5.07
CA HIS A 81 -0.20 13.42 -4.41
C HIS A 81 0.07 14.51 -3.37
N TYR A 82 1.05 14.28 -2.51
CA TYR A 82 1.55 15.30 -1.59
C TYR A 82 2.77 16.01 -2.19
N ALA A 83 2.98 17.28 -1.84
CA ALA A 83 4.18 18.01 -2.24
C ALA A 83 5.48 17.32 -1.76
N THR A 84 5.41 16.74 -0.57
CA THR A 84 6.51 15.95 0.02
C THR A 84 5.91 14.74 0.72
N GLU A 85 6.46 13.56 0.46
CA GLU A 85 6.08 12.35 1.21
C GLU A 85 6.77 12.36 2.57
N ASP A 86 5.95 12.47 3.64
CA ASP A 86 6.41 12.40 5.02
C ASP A 86 5.71 11.26 5.76
N THR A 87 6.46 10.20 6.00
CA THR A 87 5.94 9.01 6.70
C THR A 87 5.63 9.28 8.16
N THR A 88 6.24 10.30 8.79
CA THR A 88 6.00 10.63 10.21
C THR A 88 4.62 11.22 10.45
N LYS A 89 4.01 11.80 9.41
CA LYS A 89 2.65 12.36 9.45
C LYS A 89 1.56 11.33 9.15
N ARG A 90 1.93 10.10 8.85
CA ARG A 90 0.98 9.01 8.61
C ARG A 90 0.48 8.46 9.95
N LEU A 91 -0.67 8.95 10.37
CA LEU A 91 -1.27 8.55 11.66
C LEU A 91 -1.93 7.17 11.59
N ILE A 92 -2.48 6.79 10.43
CA ILE A 92 -3.19 5.53 10.23
C ILE A 92 -2.19 4.44 9.91
N THR A 93 -2.08 3.46 10.80
CA THR A 93 -1.18 2.31 10.65
C THR A 93 -1.93 1.04 10.27
N HIS A 94 -3.22 0.97 10.61
CA HIS A 94 -4.05 -0.19 10.35
C HIS A 94 -5.38 0.24 9.72
N VAL A 95 -5.74 -0.46 8.63
CA VAL A 95 -7.00 -0.25 7.93
C VAL A 95 -7.61 -1.60 7.61
N SER A 96 -8.88 -1.77 7.94
CA SER A 96 -9.69 -2.83 7.39
C SER A 96 -10.91 -2.25 6.67
N TYR A 97 -11.47 -2.98 5.73
CA TYR A 97 -12.59 -2.52 4.95
C TYR A 97 -13.68 -3.57 4.90
N GLN A 98 -14.91 -3.08 4.85
CA GLN A 98 -16.10 -3.90 4.72
C GLN A 98 -17.11 -3.20 3.83
N GLU A 99 -17.67 -3.91 2.88
CA GLU A 99 -18.79 -3.46 2.10
C GLU A 99 -20.07 -3.88 2.81
N TYR A 100 -20.95 -2.92 3.01
CA TYR A 100 -22.25 -3.13 3.63
C TYR A 100 -23.35 -2.72 2.65
N TYR A 101 -24.27 -3.64 2.39
CA TYR A 101 -25.47 -3.32 1.62
C TYR A 101 -26.54 -2.75 2.54
N ASN A 102 -26.95 -1.51 2.25
CA ASN A 102 -28.06 -0.88 2.97
C ASN A 102 -29.36 -1.18 2.24
N GLU A 103 -30.21 -1.99 2.86
CA GLU A 103 -31.50 -2.40 2.28
C GLU A 103 -32.49 -1.24 2.11
N GLU A 104 -32.46 -0.25 3.01
CA GLU A 104 -33.33 0.91 3.00
C GLU A 104 -33.08 1.80 1.79
N PHE A 105 -31.80 2.09 1.51
CA PHE A 105 -31.38 2.93 0.39
C PHE A 105 -30.99 2.14 -0.86
N LYS A 106 -31.00 0.80 -0.79
CA LYS A 106 -30.58 -0.13 -1.86
C LYS A 106 -29.20 0.21 -2.43
N ASP A 107 -28.29 0.58 -1.56
CA ASP A 107 -26.95 1.05 -1.87
C ASP A 107 -25.87 0.28 -1.13
N ASN A 108 -24.71 0.12 -1.77
CA ASN A 108 -23.52 -0.37 -1.12
C ASN A 108 -22.73 0.80 -0.50
N ILE A 109 -22.38 0.65 0.76
CA ILE A 109 -21.54 1.59 1.50
C ILE A 109 -20.23 0.88 1.88
N LEU A 110 -19.11 1.45 1.51
CA LEU A 110 -17.79 1.01 1.95
C LEU A 110 -17.47 1.64 3.31
N ILE A 111 -17.26 0.82 4.30
CA ILE A 111 -16.81 1.24 5.63
C ILE A 111 -15.34 0.89 5.79
N LEU A 112 -14.53 1.91 6.06
CA LEU A 112 -13.11 1.78 6.37
C LEU A 112 -12.93 1.93 7.88
N LYS A 113 -12.50 0.86 8.55
CA LYS A 113 -12.13 0.89 9.96
C LYS A 113 -10.65 1.20 10.06
N VAL A 114 -10.29 2.23 10.80
CA VAL A 114 -8.91 2.71 10.91
C VAL A 114 -8.46 2.77 12.37
N ALA A 115 -7.18 2.50 12.58
CA ALA A 115 -6.53 2.62 13.87
C ALA A 115 -5.13 3.21 13.71
N SER A 116 -4.66 3.88 14.77
CA SER A 116 -3.29 4.38 14.91
C SER A 116 -2.50 3.52 15.91
N GLY A 117 -1.18 3.64 15.91
CA GLY A 117 -0.29 2.92 16.82
C GLY A 117 0.16 1.57 16.27
N GLU A 118 0.94 0.83 17.05
CA GLU A 118 1.52 -0.45 16.66
C GLU A 118 1.35 -1.48 17.79
N GLY A 119 1.22 -2.74 17.41
CA GLY A 119 1.20 -3.88 18.31
C GLY A 119 0.14 -3.74 19.42
N ARG A 120 0.58 -3.56 20.67
CA ARG A 120 -0.29 -3.42 21.84
C ARG A 120 -0.85 -2.01 22.04
N SER A 121 -0.31 -1.01 21.36
CA SER A 121 -0.68 0.40 21.50
C SER A 121 -1.64 0.89 20.41
N LEU A 122 -2.41 -0.01 19.83
CA LEU A 122 -3.46 0.37 18.88
C LEU A 122 -4.48 1.27 19.58
N SER A 123 -4.73 2.43 19.00
CA SER A 123 -5.65 3.43 19.53
C SER A 123 -6.60 3.94 18.46
N GLN A 124 -7.73 4.44 18.90
CA GLN A 124 -8.64 5.17 18.01
C GLN A 124 -8.03 6.54 17.66
N LEU A 125 -8.39 7.04 16.50
CA LEU A 125 -8.12 8.42 16.13
C LEU A 125 -8.95 9.38 17.00
N SER A 126 -8.43 10.57 17.26
CA SER A 126 -9.20 11.66 17.85
C SER A 126 -10.32 12.11 16.91
N ASP A 127 -11.30 12.83 17.44
CA ASP A 127 -12.41 13.34 16.63
C ASP A 127 -11.94 14.29 15.52
N GLU A 128 -10.92 15.11 15.79
CA GLU A 128 -10.33 16.03 14.81
C GLU A 128 -9.62 15.27 13.69
N GLU A 129 -8.81 14.28 14.05
CA GLU A 129 -8.12 13.41 13.08
C GLU A 129 -9.12 12.61 12.23
N LEU A 130 -10.21 12.13 12.83
CA LEU A 130 -11.25 11.40 12.13
C LEU A 130 -12.01 12.29 11.14
N ILE A 131 -12.29 13.55 11.50
CA ILE A 131 -12.89 14.52 10.59
C ILE A 131 -11.95 14.80 9.41
N ALA A 132 -10.66 15.01 9.68
CA ALA A 132 -9.66 15.23 8.63
C ALA A 132 -9.50 14.01 7.72
N ALA A 133 -9.49 12.79 8.28
CA ALA A 133 -9.45 11.54 7.52
C ALA A 133 -10.67 11.37 6.60
N ARG A 134 -11.86 11.75 7.07
CA ARG A 134 -13.09 11.75 6.26
C ARG A 134 -13.03 12.81 5.15
N ALA A 135 -12.49 13.99 5.43
CA ALA A 135 -12.30 15.04 4.43
C ALA A 135 -11.35 14.56 3.32
N TYR A 136 -10.21 13.94 3.69
CA TYR A 136 -9.28 13.32 2.76
C TYR A 136 -9.98 12.26 1.89
N LEU A 137 -10.69 11.31 2.51
CA LEU A 137 -11.41 10.27 1.77
C LEU A 137 -12.42 10.87 0.78
N ASN A 138 -13.12 11.94 1.16
CA ASN A 138 -14.07 12.63 0.30
C ASN A 138 -13.42 13.31 -0.92
N GLN A 139 -12.15 13.70 -0.83
CA GLN A 139 -11.41 14.27 -1.96
C GLN A 139 -11.00 13.19 -2.97
N ILE A 140 -10.54 12.02 -2.48
CA ILE A 140 -9.99 10.96 -3.34
C ILE A 140 -11.04 9.98 -3.85
N LYS A 141 -12.26 9.97 -3.30
CA LYS A 141 -13.28 9.01 -3.69
C LYS A 141 -13.76 9.25 -5.12
N PHE A 142 -14.01 8.15 -5.82
CA PHE A 142 -14.63 8.21 -7.14
C PHE A 142 -16.08 8.68 -7.06
N ALA A 143 -16.55 9.32 -8.13
CA ALA A 143 -17.93 9.77 -8.23
C ALA A 143 -18.91 8.60 -8.05
N GLY A 144 -19.92 8.80 -7.20
CA GLY A 144 -20.95 7.79 -6.91
C GLY A 144 -20.59 6.77 -5.83
N VAL A 145 -19.32 6.72 -5.36
CA VAL A 145 -18.95 5.80 -4.28
C VAL A 145 -19.34 6.39 -2.93
N LYS A 146 -20.11 5.59 -2.17
CA LYS A 146 -20.43 5.91 -0.77
C LYS A 146 -19.43 5.20 0.14
N CYS A 147 -18.60 5.99 0.80
CA CYS A 147 -17.59 5.48 1.72
C CYS A 147 -17.54 6.31 3.01
N ASN A 148 -17.21 5.66 4.11
CA ASN A 148 -17.09 6.29 5.42
C ASN A 148 -15.89 5.73 6.18
N VAL A 149 -15.24 6.60 6.97
CA VAL A 149 -14.15 6.21 7.89
C VAL A 149 -14.69 6.13 9.30
N VAL A 150 -14.38 5.04 9.97
CA VAL A 150 -14.77 4.78 11.36
C VAL A 150 -13.52 4.42 12.16
N SER A 151 -13.35 5.07 13.30
CA SER A 151 -12.34 4.69 14.30
C SER A 151 -13.04 4.54 15.64
N ARG A 152 -12.85 3.41 16.28
CA ARG A 152 -13.48 3.09 17.56
C ARG A 152 -12.46 2.47 18.49
N ARG A 153 -12.69 2.62 19.78
CA ARG A 153 -11.93 1.92 20.79
C ARG A 153 -12.04 0.41 20.57
N GLY A 154 -10.91 -0.30 20.70
CA GLY A 154 -10.88 -1.76 20.62
C GLY A 154 -11.74 -2.41 21.71
N ASP A 155 -12.23 -3.59 21.40
CA ASP A 155 -12.99 -4.41 22.35
C ASP A 155 -12.06 -4.99 23.41
N VAL A 156 -12.59 -5.22 24.59
CA VAL A 156 -11.84 -5.83 25.70
C VAL A 156 -12.03 -7.35 25.62
N LEU A 157 -10.94 -8.06 25.34
CA LEU A 157 -10.94 -9.52 25.35
C LEU A 157 -10.60 -10.02 26.78
N VAL A 158 -11.50 -10.79 27.36
CA VAL A 158 -11.29 -11.44 28.66
C VAL A 158 -11.28 -12.97 28.47
N PRO A 159 -10.13 -13.59 28.16
CA PRO A 159 -10.05 -15.03 27.97
C PRO A 159 -10.23 -15.78 29.30
N ARG A 160 -10.96 -16.89 29.27
CA ARG A 160 -11.08 -17.85 30.38
C ARG A 160 -10.53 -19.18 29.91
N LEU A 161 -9.40 -19.58 30.49
CA LEU A 161 -8.67 -20.78 30.09
C LEU A 161 -8.55 -21.76 31.26
N THR A 162 -8.65 -23.05 30.98
CA THR A 162 -8.28 -24.10 31.92
C THR A 162 -7.08 -24.84 31.31
N VAL A 163 -5.96 -24.79 32.01
CA VAL A 163 -4.71 -25.41 31.58
C VAL A 163 -4.35 -26.58 32.44
N TYR A 164 -4.08 -27.73 31.80
CA TYR A 164 -3.54 -28.92 32.43
C TYR A 164 -2.05 -28.99 32.15
N TYR A 165 -1.24 -29.17 33.18
CA TYR A 165 0.22 -29.29 33.04
C TYR A 165 0.76 -30.42 33.93
N ASP A 166 1.91 -30.93 33.61
CA ASP A 166 2.51 -32.12 34.25
C ASP A 166 3.34 -31.81 35.52
N GLY A 167 3.45 -30.53 35.88
CA GLY A 167 4.23 -30.07 37.03
C GLY A 167 5.75 -30.02 36.81
N ALA A 168 6.21 -30.17 35.56
CA ALA A 168 7.63 -30.03 35.21
C ALA A 168 8.13 -28.56 35.30
N ILE A 169 7.21 -27.63 35.24
CA ILE A 169 7.45 -26.17 35.37
C ILE A 169 6.72 -25.61 36.58
N THR A 170 7.19 -24.48 37.10
CA THR A 170 6.50 -23.77 38.17
C THR A 170 5.21 -23.11 37.69
N LYS A 171 4.30 -22.83 38.61
CA LYS A 171 3.04 -22.12 38.25
C LYS A 171 3.30 -20.73 37.70
N GLU A 172 4.26 -20.04 38.27
CA GLU A 172 4.66 -18.71 37.86
C GLU A 172 5.16 -18.72 36.42
N GLU A 173 6.07 -19.63 36.10
CA GLU A 173 6.59 -19.79 34.73
C GLU A 173 5.51 -20.20 33.73
N LEU A 174 4.56 -21.05 34.17
CA LEU A 174 3.40 -21.42 33.35
C LEU A 174 2.53 -20.21 33.02
N TYR A 175 2.23 -19.34 34.00
CA TYR A 175 1.44 -18.14 33.80
C TYR A 175 2.14 -17.17 32.84
N ASP A 176 3.43 -16.91 33.02
CA ASP A 176 4.21 -16.02 32.16
C ASP A 176 4.25 -16.53 30.70
N ASN A 177 4.40 -17.83 30.52
CA ASN A 177 4.38 -18.46 29.18
C ASN A 177 3.01 -18.33 28.51
N ILE A 178 1.92 -18.53 29.26
CA ILE A 178 0.55 -18.39 28.75
C ILE A 178 0.27 -16.94 28.38
N ASP A 179 0.59 -16.00 29.26
CA ASP A 179 0.39 -14.57 29.02
C ASP A 179 1.17 -14.11 27.80
N THR A 180 2.44 -14.54 27.67
CA THR A 180 3.27 -14.23 26.51
C THR A 180 2.65 -14.78 25.23
N ALA A 181 2.24 -16.06 25.23
CA ALA A 181 1.64 -16.70 24.07
C ALA A 181 0.31 -16.04 23.64
N LEU A 182 -0.54 -15.67 24.61
CA LEU A 182 -1.80 -14.97 24.32
C LEU A 182 -1.57 -13.57 23.74
N ILE A 183 -0.62 -12.86 24.30
CA ILE A 183 -0.27 -11.51 23.83
C ILE A 183 0.31 -11.58 22.43
N ASP A 184 1.23 -12.49 22.17
CA ASP A 184 1.83 -12.69 20.86
C ASP A 184 0.77 -13.09 19.83
N PHE A 185 -0.19 -13.93 20.22
CA PHE A 185 -1.31 -14.28 19.35
C PHE A 185 -2.15 -13.04 18.98
N ILE A 186 -2.53 -12.22 19.96
CA ILE A 186 -3.35 -11.01 19.74
C ILE A 186 -2.60 -10.00 18.88
N VAL A 187 -1.31 -9.75 19.16
CA VAL A 187 -0.49 -8.78 18.42
C VAL A 187 -0.31 -9.20 16.96
N ASN A 188 -0.20 -10.50 16.70
CA ASN A 188 -0.04 -11.04 15.35
C ASN A 188 -1.37 -11.28 14.60
N MET A 189 -2.52 -11.06 15.26
CA MET A 189 -3.81 -11.14 14.57
C MET A 189 -3.89 -10.09 13.48
N LYS A 190 -4.42 -10.48 12.32
CA LYS A 190 -4.70 -9.54 11.26
C LYS A 190 -5.77 -8.55 11.72
N PHE A 191 -5.49 -7.25 11.48
CA PHE A 191 -6.49 -6.21 11.66
C PHE A 191 -7.53 -6.35 10.52
N ASP A 192 -8.58 -7.11 10.78
CA ASP A 192 -9.64 -7.39 9.83
C ASP A 192 -11.00 -7.02 10.44
N SER A 193 -11.97 -6.74 9.58
CA SER A 193 -13.34 -6.57 10.03
C SER A 193 -13.93 -7.96 10.30
N LEU A 194 -14.00 -8.34 11.57
CA LEU A 194 -14.80 -9.49 11.95
C LEU A 194 -16.24 -9.22 11.51
N VAL A 195 -16.71 -10.02 10.58
CA VAL A 195 -18.10 -10.05 10.16
C VAL A 195 -18.82 -11.02 11.08
N TYR A 196 -19.77 -10.53 11.85
CA TYR A 196 -20.74 -11.34 12.53
C TYR A 196 -22.08 -11.29 11.79
#